data_2c76342134f9ff1e167926e155ad992a
#
_entry.id   2c76342134f9ff1e167926e155ad992a
#
_cell.length_a   1.000
_cell.length_b   1.000
_cell.length_c   1.000
_cell.angle_alpha   90.00
_cell.angle_beta   90.00
_cell.angle_gamma   90.00
#
_symmetry.space_group_name_H-M   'P 1'
#
loop_
_entity.id
_entity.type
_entity.pdbx_description
1 polymer ?
#
loop_
_entity_poly.entity_id
_entity_poly.type
_entity_poly.pdbx_seq_one_letter_code
_entity_poly.pdbx_strand_id
1 'polypeptide(L)' 'MKEKLDDSYELMLAIEKFLMDNLNATIDGHGSTTDFEDDKADCDVRIDGKKYNIEITEMKEDDD' A
#
# COMPACT_ATOMS: atom_id res chain seq x y z
N MET A 1 -5.44 0.95 -20.87
CA MET A 1 -5.07 -0.40 -20.47
C MET A 1 -4.88 -0.45 -18.97
N LYS A 2 -5.43 -1.46 -18.35
CA LYS A 2 -5.34 -1.58 -16.90
C LYS A 2 -4.04 -2.23 -16.49
N GLU A 3 -3.42 -1.67 -15.47
CA GLU A 3 -2.26 -2.30 -14.89
C GLU A 3 -2.67 -3.48 -14.05
N LYS A 4 -1.88 -4.52 -14.13
CA LYS A 4 -2.10 -5.67 -13.29
C LYS A 4 -1.18 -5.57 -12.09
N LEU A 5 -1.76 -5.62 -10.91
CA LEU A 5 -1.00 -5.56 -9.68
C LEU A 5 -0.73 -6.98 -9.21
N ASP A 6 0.53 -7.27 -8.94
CA ASP A 6 0.92 -8.63 -8.58
C ASP A 6 0.75 -8.93 -7.11
N ASP A 7 0.88 -7.92 -6.26
CA ASP A 7 0.77 -8.17 -4.83
C ASP A 7 0.45 -6.87 -4.10
N SER A 8 0.32 -6.98 -2.78
CA SER A 8 -0.04 -5.82 -1.97
C SER A 8 1.03 -4.74 -2.00
N TYR A 9 2.29 -5.13 -2.19
CA TYR A 9 3.35 -4.15 -2.25
C TYR A 9 3.16 -3.23 -3.46
N GLU A 10 2.82 -3.78 -4.61
CA GLU A 10 2.59 -2.96 -5.80
C GLU A 10 1.38 -2.06 -5.64
N LEU A 11 0.34 -2.57 -5.00
CA LEU A 11 -0.81 -1.72 -4.71
C LEU A 11 -0.41 -0.59 -3.77
N MET A 12 0.41 -0.88 -2.77
CA MET A 12 0.87 0.14 -1.85
C MET A 12 1.68 1.20 -2.58
N LEU A 13 2.53 0.80 -3.53
CA LEU A 13 3.31 1.77 -4.29
C LEU A 13 2.40 2.69 -5.10
N ALA A 14 1.34 2.15 -5.66
CA ALA A 14 0.39 2.96 -6.40
C ALA A 14 -0.30 3.97 -5.50
N ILE A 15 -0.65 3.54 -4.29
CA ILE A 15 -1.28 4.43 -3.33
C ILE A 15 -0.29 5.51 -2.89
N GLU A 16 0.96 5.15 -2.63
CA GLU A 16 1.97 6.12 -2.26
C GLU A 16 2.13 7.19 -3.34
N LYS A 17 2.16 6.76 -4.59
CA LYS A 17 2.31 7.70 -5.68
C LYS A 17 1.13 8.66 -5.74
N PHE A 18 -0.08 8.14 -5.56
CA PHE A 18 -1.26 9.00 -5.55
C PHE A 18 -1.17 10.04 -4.44
N LEU A 19 -0.77 9.60 -3.25
CA LEU A 19 -0.69 10.50 -2.11
C LEU A 19 0.37 11.57 -2.32
N MET A 20 1.52 11.18 -2.87
CA MET A 20 2.57 12.15 -3.13
C MET A 20 2.16 13.16 -4.20
N ASP A 21 1.48 12.68 -5.23
CA ASP A 21 1.12 13.54 -6.36
C ASP A 21 -0.04 14.47 -6.01
N ASN A 22 -0.94 14.03 -5.16
CA ASN A 22 -2.17 14.79 -4.93
C ASN A 22 -2.23 15.46 -3.56
N LEU A 23 -1.50 14.95 -2.58
CA LEU A 23 -1.59 15.48 -1.22
C LEU A 23 -0.24 15.93 -0.68
N ASN A 24 0.79 15.95 -1.51
CA ASN A 24 2.13 16.33 -1.07
C ASN A 24 2.62 15.48 0.08
N ALA A 25 2.28 14.20 0.06
CA ALA A 25 2.67 13.31 1.13
C ALA A 25 4.15 12.98 1.04
N THR A 26 4.75 12.72 2.19
CA THR A 26 6.11 12.23 2.30
C THR A 26 6.04 10.81 2.84
N ILE A 27 6.72 9.89 2.19
CA ILE A 27 6.75 8.50 2.64
C ILE A 27 7.94 8.34 3.58
N ASP A 28 7.64 8.06 4.86
CA ASP A 28 8.69 7.92 5.86
C ASP A 28 9.24 6.51 5.94
N GLY A 29 8.47 5.54 5.48
CA GLY A 29 8.93 4.16 5.50
C GLY A 29 7.85 3.26 4.98
N HIS A 30 8.25 2.05 4.56
CA HIS A 30 7.27 1.08 4.11
C HIS A 30 7.81 -0.32 4.32
N GLY A 31 6.92 -1.29 4.36
CA GLY A 31 7.28 -2.67 4.50
C GLY A 31 6.27 -3.54 3.78
N SER A 32 6.65 -4.78 3.57
CA SER A 32 5.74 -5.73 2.94
C SER A 32 6.08 -7.13 3.41
N THR A 33 5.08 -7.98 3.38
CA THR A 33 5.22 -9.39 3.67
C THR A 33 4.46 -10.14 2.59
N THR A 34 5.19 -10.91 1.82
CA THR A 34 4.58 -11.70 0.77
C THR A 34 4.81 -13.15 1.09
N ASP A 35 3.85 -13.73 1.74
CA ASP A 35 3.93 -15.09 2.21
C ASP A 35 2.89 -15.94 1.51
N PHE A 36 3.01 -17.23 1.70
CA PHE A 36 2.07 -18.15 1.11
C PHE A 36 0.64 -17.84 1.50
N GLU A 37 0.47 -17.45 2.75
CA GLU A 37 -0.86 -17.22 3.29
C GLU A 37 -1.17 -15.76 3.57
N ASP A 38 -0.13 -14.91 3.58
CA ASP A 38 -0.32 -13.52 3.93
C ASP A 38 0.37 -12.65 2.90
N ASP A 39 -0.39 -11.72 2.36
CA ASP A 39 0.13 -10.75 1.41
C ASP A 39 -0.28 -9.39 1.95
N LYS A 40 0.68 -8.69 2.56
CA LYS A 40 0.42 -7.42 3.24
C LYS A 40 1.46 -6.40 2.87
N ALA A 41 1.07 -5.15 2.96
CA ALA A 41 2.01 -4.06 2.80
C ALA A 41 1.57 -2.92 3.69
N ASP A 42 2.52 -2.14 4.17
CA ASP A 42 2.18 -0.98 4.98
C ASP A 42 3.19 0.12 4.72
N CYS A 43 2.78 1.33 5.02
CA CYS A 43 3.68 2.45 4.89
C CYS A 43 3.31 3.52 5.91
N ASP A 44 4.30 4.33 6.26
CA ASP A 44 4.10 5.50 7.09
C ASP A 44 4.19 6.71 6.19
N VAL A 45 3.16 7.53 6.24
CA VAL A 45 3.14 8.74 5.39
C VAL A 45 2.94 9.95 6.27
N ARG A 46 3.48 11.06 5.81
CA ARG A 46 3.29 12.34 6.48
C ARG A 46 2.56 13.28 5.53
N ILE A 47 1.42 13.78 5.97
CA ILE A 47 0.61 14.69 5.18
C ILE A 47 0.23 15.86 6.08
N ASP A 48 0.53 17.09 5.64
CA ASP A 48 0.14 18.29 6.39
C ASP A 48 0.71 18.27 7.81
N GLY A 49 1.92 17.76 7.97
CA GLY A 49 2.55 17.71 9.29
C GLY A 49 2.04 16.61 10.19
N LYS A 50 1.12 15.80 9.71
CA LYS A 50 0.57 14.69 10.50
C LYS A 50 1.05 13.38 9.93
N LYS A 51 1.26 12.43 10.81
CA LYS A 51 1.80 11.13 10.43
C LYS A 51 0.70 10.09 10.47
N TYR A 52 0.62 9.28 9.42
CA TYR A 52 -0.38 8.24 9.30
C TYR A 52 0.27 6.94 8.92
N ASN A 53 -0.32 5.85 9.35
CA ASN A 53 0.08 4.51 8.94
C ASN A 53 -1.03 3.93 8.07
N ILE A 54 -0.64 3.45 6.91
CA ILE A 54 -1.60 2.83 5.98
C ILE A 54 -1.20 1.38 5.82
N GLU A 55 -2.17 0.49 5.95
CA GLU A 55 -1.92 -0.93 5.86
C GLU A 55 -2.87 -1.56 4.87
N ILE A 56 -2.34 -2.44 4.03
CA ILE A 56 -3.11 -3.18 3.05
C ILE A 56 -2.93 -4.65 3.31
N THR A 57 -4.03 -5.40 3.28
CA THR A 57 -3.99 -6.83 3.43
C THR A 57 -4.87 -7.45 2.36
N GLU A 58 -4.32 -8.39 1.62
CA GLU A 58 -5.12 -9.08 0.63
C GLU A 58 -6.10 -10.00 1.35
N MET A 59 -7.35 -9.91 0.96
CA MET A 59 -8.38 -10.78 1.51
C MET A 59 -8.66 -11.86 0.51
N LYS A 60 -8.54 -13.09 0.95
CA LYS A 60 -8.81 -14.20 0.08
C LYS A 60 -10.27 -14.56 0.16
N GLU A 61 -10.89 -14.63 -1.00
CA GLU A 61 -12.29 -14.96 -1.06
C GLU A 61 -12.44 -16.47 -1.16
N ASP A 62 -13.37 -16.98 -0.41
CA ASP A 62 -13.72 -18.38 -0.49
C ASP A 62 -14.67 -18.54 -1.65
N ASP A 63 -14.14 -18.99 -2.72
CA ASP A 63 -14.93 -19.18 -3.91
C ASP A 63 -15.44 -20.59 -3.92
N ASP A 64 -16.66 -20.75 -3.72
CA ASP A 64 -17.22 -22.09 -3.76
C ASP A 64 -17.59 -22.57 -5.09
#